data_2ea1f6b47649b1a7768deb238b69933b
#
_entry.id   2ea1f6b47649b1a7768deb238b69933b
#
_cell.length_a   1.000
_cell.length_b   1.000
_cell.length_c   1.000
_cell.angle_alpha   90.00
_cell.angle_beta   90.00
_cell.angle_gamma   90.00
#
_symmetry.space_group_name_H-M   'P 1'
#
loop_
_entity.id
_entity.type
_entity.pdbx_description
1 polymer ?
#
loop_
_entity_poly.entity_id
_entity_poly.type
_entity_poly.pdbx_seq_one_letter_code
_entity_poly.pdbx_strand_id
1 'polypeptide(L)'
;MATITIIKSDIRTGDLTLDHGKHTYAKKKETIIWQLGKGCGVGAIVEIGMKSSPPSTNIFSIAPHRLGASTNWSAVVSDSAPDYSEYNYYIKWITTVGSEPHTCDPKISIMPETFVSIQKVVLFILAIFTACAGAILFTKKGKKKK
;
A
#
# COMPACT_ATOMS: atom_id res chain seq x y z
N MET A 1 4.01 -0.17 -8.60
CA MET A 1 2.99 -1.18 -8.29
C MET A 1 2.94 -1.32 -6.78
N ALA A 2 1.78 -1.17 -6.19
CA ALA A 2 1.54 -1.42 -4.76
C ALA A 2 0.74 -2.72 -4.61
N THR A 3 1.09 -3.54 -3.63
CA THR A 3 0.37 -4.78 -3.33
C THR A 3 -0.19 -4.70 -1.92
N ILE A 4 -1.45 -5.01 -1.76
CA ILE A 4 -2.17 -5.10 -0.48
C ILE A 4 -2.46 -6.57 -0.23
N THR A 5 -1.77 -7.17 0.74
CA THR A 5 -1.93 -8.59 1.06
C THR A 5 -2.86 -8.75 2.25
N ILE A 6 -3.91 -9.55 2.09
CA ILE A 6 -4.79 -9.95 3.19
C ILE A 6 -4.09 -11.06 3.98
N ILE A 7 -3.64 -10.76 5.19
CA ILE A 7 -2.85 -11.66 6.04
C ILE A 7 -3.76 -12.57 6.87
N LYS A 8 -4.86 -12.02 7.38
CA LYS A 8 -5.77 -12.71 8.30
C LYS A 8 -7.17 -12.13 8.21
N SER A 9 -8.17 -12.97 8.46
CA SER A 9 -9.57 -12.55 8.61
C SER A 9 -10.08 -12.84 10.02
N ASP A 10 -10.98 -12.00 10.50
CA ASP A 10 -11.77 -12.25 11.72
C ASP A 10 -13.25 -12.33 11.32
N ILE A 11 -13.78 -13.55 11.29
CA ILE A 11 -15.19 -13.81 10.89
C ILE A 11 -16.21 -13.24 11.89
N ARG A 12 -15.80 -13.01 13.13
CA ARG A 12 -16.68 -12.52 14.17
C ARG A 12 -16.93 -11.01 14.04
N THR A 13 -15.92 -10.26 13.64
CA THR A 13 -16.01 -8.81 13.45
C THR A 13 -16.19 -8.40 11.98
N GLY A 14 -15.93 -9.30 11.04
CA GLY A 14 -15.86 -9.01 9.60
C GLY A 14 -14.56 -8.36 9.16
N ASP A 15 -13.61 -8.14 10.08
CA ASP A 15 -12.38 -7.42 9.82
C ASP A 15 -11.33 -8.25 9.08
N LEU A 16 -10.49 -7.53 8.33
CA LEU A 16 -9.29 -8.07 7.69
C LEU A 16 -8.03 -7.40 8.24
N THR A 17 -7.00 -8.19 8.47
CA THR A 17 -5.64 -7.70 8.70
C THR A 17 -4.94 -7.62 7.35
N LEU A 18 -4.50 -6.43 6.98
CA LEU A 18 -3.74 -6.15 5.76
C LEU A 18 -2.27 -5.92 6.11
N ASP A 19 -1.35 -6.26 5.21
CA ASP A 19 0.10 -6.12 5.40
C ASP A 19 0.56 -4.69 5.71
N HIS A 20 -0.15 -3.68 5.18
CA HIS A 20 0.10 -2.26 5.43
C HIS A 20 -0.91 -1.64 6.41
N GLY A 21 -1.69 -2.45 7.14
CA GLY A 21 -2.81 -1.99 7.95
C GLY A 21 -3.99 -1.49 7.09
N LYS A 22 -4.94 -0.81 7.73
CA LYS A 22 -6.16 -0.33 7.04
C LYS A 22 -5.94 0.96 6.23
N HIS A 23 -4.73 1.51 6.21
CA HIS A 23 -4.39 2.71 5.46
C HIS A 23 -3.18 2.46 4.56
N THR A 24 -3.40 2.50 3.26
CA THR A 24 -2.36 2.32 2.23
C THR A 24 -2.11 3.64 1.51
N TYR A 25 -0.86 3.89 1.12
CA TYR A 25 -0.49 5.02 0.28
C TYR A 25 -0.21 4.54 -1.14
N ALA A 26 -0.67 5.30 -2.12
CA ALA A 26 -0.44 5.01 -3.53
C ALA A 26 0.03 6.26 -4.28
N LYS A 27 0.64 6.06 -5.43
CA LYS A 27 1.09 7.11 -6.34
C LYS A 27 0.17 7.18 -7.56
N LYS A 28 0.16 8.33 -8.23
CA LYS A 28 -0.47 8.46 -9.56
C LYS A 28 0.10 7.42 -10.52
N LYS A 29 -0.73 6.92 -11.43
CA LYS A 29 -0.39 5.86 -12.41
C LYS A 29 -0.02 4.51 -11.79
N GLU A 30 -0.09 4.38 -10.47
CA GLU A 30 0.28 3.14 -9.82
C GLU A 30 -0.82 2.08 -9.97
N THR A 31 -0.42 0.85 -10.28
CA THR A 31 -1.30 -0.31 -10.20
C THR A 31 -1.32 -0.81 -8.77
N ILE A 32 -2.52 -0.97 -8.22
CA ILE A 32 -2.78 -1.57 -6.91
C ILE A 32 -3.29 -2.98 -7.13
N ILE A 33 -2.74 -3.94 -6.39
CA ILE A 33 -3.18 -5.34 -6.42
C ILE A 33 -3.58 -5.74 -5.01
N TRP A 34 -4.79 -6.28 -4.87
CA TRP A 34 -5.23 -6.97 -3.65
C TRP A 34 -5.08 -8.47 -3.88
N GLN A 35 -4.41 -9.13 -2.94
CA GLN A 35 -4.16 -10.57 -2.99
C GLN A 35 -4.43 -11.25 -1.65
N LEU A 36 -4.75 -12.54 -1.70
CA LEU A 36 -4.92 -13.36 -0.51
C LEU A 36 -3.58 -13.93 -0.06
N GLY A 37 -3.22 -13.70 1.19
CA GLY A 37 -2.09 -14.35 1.84
C GLY A 37 -2.40 -15.82 2.15
N LYS A 38 -1.38 -16.65 2.21
CA LYS A 38 -1.53 -18.07 2.52
C LYS A 38 -2.14 -18.25 3.92
N GLY A 39 -3.23 -18.99 4.00
CA GLY A 39 -3.89 -19.29 5.28
C GLY A 39 -4.62 -18.10 5.92
N CYS A 40 -4.94 -17.04 5.17
CA CYS A 40 -5.63 -15.86 5.67
C CYS A 40 -7.09 -16.10 6.13
N GLY A 41 -7.68 -17.27 5.82
CA GLY A 41 -9.07 -17.61 6.13
C GLY A 41 -10.11 -17.07 5.17
N VAL A 42 -9.70 -16.23 4.21
CA VAL A 42 -10.55 -15.69 3.14
C VAL A 42 -10.59 -16.66 1.98
N GLY A 43 -11.78 -17.06 1.55
CA GLY A 43 -12.00 -17.88 0.36
C GLY A 43 -12.00 -17.07 -0.94
N ALA A 44 -12.66 -15.90 -0.90
CA ALA A 44 -12.66 -14.99 -2.04
C ALA A 44 -12.96 -13.55 -1.63
N ILE A 45 -12.41 -12.60 -2.35
CA ILE A 45 -12.90 -11.23 -2.41
C ILE A 45 -14.07 -11.21 -3.40
N VAL A 46 -15.25 -10.79 -2.93
CA VAL A 46 -16.47 -10.73 -3.71
C VAL A 46 -16.61 -9.39 -4.42
N GLU A 47 -16.24 -8.31 -3.73
CA GLU A 47 -16.38 -6.94 -4.23
C GLU A 47 -15.36 -6.02 -3.55
N ILE A 48 -14.84 -5.06 -4.30
CA ILE A 48 -14.13 -3.90 -3.78
C ILE A 48 -14.85 -2.67 -4.32
N GLY A 49 -15.46 -1.88 -3.44
CA GLY A 49 -16.28 -0.74 -3.83
C GLY A 49 -16.01 0.51 -3.02
N MET A 50 -16.34 1.67 -3.61
CA MET A 50 -16.20 2.98 -2.97
C MET A 50 -17.29 3.17 -1.91
N LYS A 51 -16.92 3.73 -0.75
CA LYS A 51 -17.90 4.11 0.28
C LYS A 51 -18.54 5.45 -0.06
N SER A 52 -19.83 5.54 0.23
CA SER A 52 -20.59 6.80 0.12
C SER A 52 -20.44 7.70 1.36
N SER A 53 -20.09 7.11 2.52
CA SER A 53 -19.93 7.84 3.79
C SER A 53 -18.78 7.23 4.61
N PRO A 54 -17.78 8.03 5.06
CA PRO A 54 -17.53 9.43 4.65
C PRO A 54 -17.32 9.56 3.14
N PRO A 55 -17.52 10.75 2.54
CA PRO A 55 -17.31 10.96 1.13
C PRO A 55 -15.94 10.49 0.69
N SER A 56 -15.89 9.83 -0.44
CA SER A 56 -14.67 9.29 -1.02
C SER A 56 -14.43 9.92 -2.38
N THR A 57 -13.16 10.22 -2.69
CA THR A 57 -12.78 10.69 -4.02
C THR A 57 -12.46 9.50 -4.90
N ASN A 58 -13.06 9.41 -6.09
CA ASN A 58 -12.63 8.40 -7.05
C ASN A 58 -11.24 8.74 -7.57
N ILE A 59 -10.27 7.93 -7.18
CA ILE A 59 -8.86 8.10 -7.54
C ILE A 59 -8.42 7.22 -8.71
N PHE A 60 -9.31 6.39 -9.26
CA PHE A 60 -8.93 5.38 -10.25
C PHE A 60 -9.29 5.79 -11.69
N SER A 61 -8.39 5.53 -12.62
CA SER A 61 -8.66 5.48 -14.06
C SER A 61 -9.23 4.11 -14.48
N ILE A 62 -8.82 3.05 -13.77
CA ILE A 62 -9.39 1.70 -13.89
C ILE A 62 -9.84 1.29 -12.50
N ALA A 63 -11.15 1.18 -12.30
CA ALA A 63 -11.75 0.81 -11.02
C ALA A 63 -11.32 -0.60 -10.56
N PRO A 64 -11.42 -0.91 -9.26
CA PRO A 64 -11.14 -2.25 -8.76
C PRO A 64 -11.95 -3.31 -9.51
N HIS A 65 -11.26 -4.30 -10.03
CA HIS A 65 -11.84 -5.42 -10.77
C HIS A 65 -11.04 -6.69 -10.51
N ARG A 66 -11.69 -7.83 -10.68
CA ARG A 66 -11.06 -9.14 -10.53
C ARG A 66 -10.14 -9.45 -11.72
N LEU A 67 -8.95 -9.97 -11.46
CA LEU A 67 -8.00 -10.36 -12.50
C LEU A 67 -8.34 -11.76 -13.07
N GLY A 68 -9.19 -11.81 -14.09
CA GLY A 68 -9.57 -13.04 -14.76
C GLY A 68 -10.12 -14.10 -13.80
N ALA A 69 -9.63 -15.34 -13.88
CA ALA A 69 -10.00 -16.44 -12.99
C ALA A 69 -9.24 -16.43 -11.65
N SER A 70 -8.34 -15.49 -11.42
CA SER A 70 -7.55 -15.35 -10.21
C SER A 70 -8.43 -14.90 -9.03
N THR A 71 -7.96 -15.11 -7.82
CA THR A 71 -8.56 -14.52 -6.59
C THR A 71 -8.13 -13.08 -6.36
N ASN A 72 -7.17 -12.58 -7.16
CA ASN A 72 -6.61 -11.24 -7.02
C ASN A 72 -7.51 -10.20 -7.70
N TRP A 73 -7.47 -9.00 -7.15
CA TRP A 73 -8.11 -7.81 -7.70
C TRP A 73 -7.06 -6.78 -8.09
N SER A 74 -7.39 -5.91 -9.04
CA SER A 74 -6.50 -4.85 -9.49
C SER A 74 -7.25 -3.57 -9.76
N ALA A 75 -6.56 -2.43 -9.60
CA ALA A 75 -7.01 -1.11 -10.00
C ALA A 75 -5.82 -0.29 -10.48
N VAL A 76 -6.07 0.76 -11.26
CA VAL A 76 -5.02 1.71 -11.68
C VAL A 76 -5.38 3.10 -11.19
N VAL A 77 -4.47 3.71 -10.43
CA VAL A 77 -4.63 5.09 -9.96
C VAL A 77 -4.54 6.05 -11.14
N SER A 78 -5.47 7.00 -11.21
CA SER A 78 -5.50 8.02 -12.24
C SER A 78 -4.29 8.95 -12.14
N ASP A 79 -3.78 9.39 -13.29
CA ASP A 79 -2.81 10.48 -13.37
C ASP A 79 -3.37 11.81 -12.84
N SER A 80 -4.67 12.01 -13.03
CA SER A 80 -5.40 13.20 -12.56
C SER A 80 -5.91 13.10 -11.11
N ALA A 81 -5.60 12.01 -10.38
CA ALA A 81 -6.01 11.91 -8.99
C ALA A 81 -5.43 13.06 -8.16
N PRO A 82 -6.25 13.79 -7.38
CA PRO A 82 -5.76 14.90 -6.58
C PRO A 82 -4.76 14.41 -5.53
N ASP A 83 -3.68 15.17 -5.32
CA ASP A 83 -2.74 14.89 -4.23
C ASP A 83 -3.45 14.94 -2.88
N TYR A 84 -3.05 14.08 -1.96
CA TYR A 84 -3.65 13.91 -0.63
C TYR A 84 -5.13 13.50 -0.62
N SER A 85 -5.73 13.17 -1.79
CA SER A 85 -7.09 12.64 -1.81
C SER A 85 -7.17 11.27 -1.15
N GLU A 86 -8.30 10.99 -0.50
CA GLU A 86 -8.58 9.72 0.16
C GLU A 86 -9.67 8.95 -0.58
N TYR A 87 -9.39 7.70 -0.85
CA TYR A 87 -10.35 6.72 -1.33
C TYR A 87 -10.74 5.81 -0.17
N ASN A 88 -11.89 6.10 0.43
CA ASN A 88 -12.50 5.24 1.44
C ASN A 88 -13.28 4.15 0.72
N TYR A 89 -12.94 2.90 0.97
CA TYR A 89 -13.53 1.78 0.26
C TYR A 89 -13.90 0.65 1.20
N TYR A 90 -14.63 -0.31 0.69
CA TYR A 90 -14.91 -1.55 1.39
C TYR A 90 -14.39 -2.74 0.59
N ILE A 91 -14.03 -3.79 1.30
CA ILE A 91 -13.76 -5.11 0.75
C ILE A 91 -14.85 -6.03 1.27
N LYS A 92 -15.73 -6.54 0.37
CA LYS A 92 -16.63 -7.65 0.70
C LYS A 92 -15.91 -8.96 0.43
N TRP A 93 -15.95 -9.85 1.37
CA TRP A 93 -15.25 -11.13 1.30
C TRP A 93 -16.06 -12.25 1.94
N ILE A 94 -15.77 -13.49 1.54
CA ILE A 94 -16.35 -14.70 2.09
C ILE A 94 -15.24 -15.60 2.63
N THR A 95 -15.58 -16.47 3.57
CA THR A 95 -14.66 -17.47 4.10
C THR A 95 -14.47 -18.63 3.13
N THR A 96 -13.48 -19.50 3.40
CA THR A 96 -13.26 -20.72 2.61
C THR A 96 -14.37 -21.78 2.75
N VAL A 97 -15.19 -21.68 3.80
CA VAL A 97 -16.24 -22.67 4.13
C VAL A 97 -17.64 -22.07 4.25
N GLY A 98 -17.79 -20.75 4.13
CA GLY A 98 -19.06 -20.05 4.29
C GLY A 98 -19.38 -19.17 3.08
N SER A 99 -20.68 -18.91 2.87
CA SER A 99 -21.17 -18.02 1.82
C SER A 99 -21.61 -16.65 2.34
N GLU A 100 -21.66 -16.45 3.66
CA GLU A 100 -22.04 -15.17 4.27
C GLU A 100 -20.96 -14.13 4.00
N PRO A 101 -21.31 -12.97 3.39
CA PRO A 101 -20.36 -11.94 3.12
C PRO A 101 -20.03 -11.11 4.36
N HIS A 102 -18.74 -10.87 4.57
CA HIS A 102 -18.22 -9.94 5.55
C HIS A 102 -17.71 -8.68 4.87
N THR A 103 -17.55 -7.58 5.62
CA THR A 103 -17.09 -6.30 5.08
C THR A 103 -16.01 -5.71 5.96
N CYS A 104 -14.92 -5.28 5.33
CA CYS A 104 -13.82 -4.53 5.95
C CYS A 104 -13.67 -3.18 5.26
N ASP A 105 -13.33 -2.13 6.01
CA ASP A 105 -13.33 -0.74 5.57
C ASP A 105 -11.92 -0.10 5.61
N PRO A 106 -11.04 -0.38 4.66
CA PRO A 106 -9.76 0.28 4.54
C PRO A 106 -9.83 1.60 3.75
N LYS A 107 -8.69 2.30 3.66
CA LYS A 107 -8.54 3.50 2.84
C LYS A 107 -7.20 3.56 2.10
N ILE A 108 -7.19 4.29 0.98
CA ILE A 108 -6.00 4.61 0.20
C ILE A 108 -5.87 6.13 0.12
N SER A 109 -4.68 6.66 0.36
CA SER A 109 -4.37 8.08 0.16
C SER A 109 -3.34 8.26 -0.95
N ILE A 110 -3.52 9.29 -1.77
CA ILE A 110 -2.60 9.62 -2.85
C ILE A 110 -1.44 10.45 -2.32
N MET A 111 -0.23 9.92 -2.49
CA MET A 111 1.00 10.65 -2.16
C MET A 111 1.41 11.57 -3.32
N PRO A 112 1.74 12.85 -3.05
CA PRO A 112 2.28 13.74 -4.06
C PRO A 112 3.66 13.25 -4.55
N GLU A 113 3.95 13.45 -5.82
CA GLU A 113 5.23 13.05 -6.42
C GLU A 113 6.43 13.73 -5.76
N THR A 114 6.26 14.98 -5.32
CA THR A 114 7.27 15.76 -4.62
C THR A 114 7.75 15.10 -3.32
N PHE A 115 6.88 14.41 -2.61
CA PHE A 115 7.23 13.72 -1.36
C PHE A 115 8.24 12.59 -1.60
N VAL A 116 8.10 11.87 -2.69
CA VAL A 116 9.00 10.79 -3.10
C VAL A 116 10.38 11.33 -3.49
N SER A 117 10.44 12.49 -4.14
CA SER A 117 11.68 13.17 -4.51
C SER A 117 12.47 13.62 -3.28
N ILE A 118 11.79 14.18 -2.28
CA ILE A 118 12.43 14.61 -1.02
C ILE A 118 13.04 13.44 -0.27
N GLN A 119 12.34 12.32 -0.16
CA GLN A 119 12.89 11.12 0.49
C GLN A 119 14.16 10.61 -0.20
N LYS A 120 14.20 10.61 -1.54
CA LYS A 120 15.38 10.21 -2.30
C LYS A 120 16.54 11.16 -2.08
N VAL A 121 16.29 12.47 -2.06
CA VAL A 121 17.31 13.50 -1.81
C VAL A 121 17.87 13.37 -0.39
N VAL A 122 17.03 13.20 0.62
CA VAL A 122 17.47 13.03 2.02
C VAL A 122 18.34 11.77 2.18
N LEU A 123 17.95 10.63 1.58
CA LEU A 123 18.75 9.41 1.59
C LEU A 123 20.10 9.61 0.91
N PHE A 124 20.14 10.34 -0.21
CA PHE A 124 21.37 10.62 -0.93
C PHE A 124 22.33 11.51 -0.12
N ILE A 125 21.80 12.54 0.55
CA ILE A 125 22.56 13.43 1.43
C ILE A 125 23.14 12.64 2.62
N LEU A 126 22.34 11.78 3.27
CA LEU A 126 22.80 10.92 4.36
C LEU A 126 23.93 9.98 3.92
N ALA A 127 23.83 9.41 2.72
CA ALA A 127 24.88 8.55 2.17
C ALA A 127 26.21 9.30 1.95
N ILE A 128 26.15 10.56 1.49
CA ILE A 128 27.34 11.41 1.32
C ILE A 128 27.97 11.71 2.70
N PHE A 129 27.19 12.07 3.71
CA PHE A 129 27.70 12.36 5.05
C PHE A 129 28.39 11.14 5.68
N THR A 130 27.85 9.94 5.52
CA THR A 130 28.48 8.72 6.02
C THR A 130 29.79 8.40 5.31
N ALA A 131 29.86 8.61 4.00
CA ALA A 131 31.10 8.41 3.23
C ALA A 131 32.19 9.42 3.63
N CYS A 132 31.85 10.70 3.82
CA CYS A 132 32.80 11.73 4.27
C CYS A 132 33.31 11.49 5.70
N ALA A 133 32.44 11.07 6.62
CA ALA A 133 32.84 10.74 8.00
C ALA A 133 33.80 9.54 8.03
N GLY A 134 33.60 8.53 7.19
CA GLY A 134 34.52 7.41 7.03
C GLY A 134 35.87 7.83 6.53
N ALA A 135 35.98 8.71 5.54
CA ALA A 135 37.26 9.21 5.00
C ALA A 135 38.08 9.97 6.03
N ILE A 136 37.44 10.78 6.89
CA ILE A 136 38.13 11.56 7.94
C ILE A 136 38.72 10.64 9.01
N LEU A 137 38.09 9.53 9.34
CA LEU A 137 38.60 8.57 10.32
C LEU A 137 39.82 7.80 9.81
N PHE A 138 39.87 7.52 8.51
CA PHE A 138 41.05 6.83 7.90
C PHE A 138 42.26 7.73 7.79
N THR A 139 42.13 9.04 7.55
CA THR A 139 43.26 9.97 7.45
C THR A 139 43.92 10.25 8.81
N LYS A 140 43.20 10.18 9.93
CA LYS A 140 43.74 10.36 11.27
C LYS A 140 44.60 9.18 11.79
N LYS A 141 44.44 7.97 11.27
CA LYS A 141 45.22 6.78 11.66
C LYS A 141 46.60 6.70 11.02
N GLY A 142 46.89 7.49 9.98
CA GLY A 142 48.14 7.48 9.25
C GLY A 142 49.30 8.33 9.85
N LYS A 143 49.06 9.14 10.91
CA LYS A 143 50.06 10.07 11.45
C LYS A 143 50.67 9.70 12.83
N LYS A 144 50.67 8.44 13.21
CA LYS A 144 51.38 7.99 14.40
C LYS A 144 52.40 6.89 14.02
N LYS A 145 53.52 7.30 13.37
CA LYS A 145 54.81 6.61 13.40
C LYS A 145 55.89 7.57 12.92
N LYS A 146 56.50 8.30 13.85
CA LYS A 146 57.93 8.62 13.85
C LYS A 146 58.33 8.89 15.29
#